data_5baa4f84e63ff355ca801f9ed9afefaf
#
_entry.id   5baa4f84e63ff355ca801f9ed9afefaf
#
_cell.length_a   1.000
_cell.length_b   1.000
_cell.length_c   1.000
_cell.angle_alpha   90.00
_cell.angle_beta   90.00
_cell.angle_gamma   90.00
#
_symmetry.space_group_name_H-M   'P 1'
#
loop_
_entity.id
_entity.type
_entity.pdbx_description
1 polymer ?
#
loop_
_entity_poly.entity_id
_entity_poly.type
_entity_poly.pdbx_seq_one_letter_code
_entity_poly.pdbx_strand_id
1 'polypeptide(L)'
;METFLKIENIKLWARVGVLEEERKLAQLFSLDIFLWTDFEKCTSNDDVKQTVDYSKLVEILKDQSKKIYCFTIEKYSNSILEIIDQEFKLSKIKIILTKCNPPIIGFDGKVSIVRILENN
;
A
#
# COMPACT_ATOMS: atom_id res chain seq x y z
N MET A 1 -3.21 16.32 -19.60
CA MET A 1 -4.06 15.29 -18.95
C MET A 1 -3.20 14.48 -17.97
N GLU A 2 -3.66 14.35 -16.76
CA GLU A 2 -2.99 13.53 -15.77
C GLU A 2 -3.68 12.17 -15.68
N THR A 3 -2.89 11.09 -15.72
CA THR A 3 -3.42 9.73 -15.63
C THR A 3 -2.70 8.98 -14.53
N PHE A 4 -3.44 8.35 -13.66
CA PHE A 4 -2.88 7.44 -12.66
C PHE A 4 -3.79 6.23 -12.47
N LEU A 5 -3.17 5.13 -12.10
CA LEU A 5 -3.88 3.90 -11.78
C LEU A 5 -4.18 3.88 -10.28
N LYS A 6 -5.41 3.59 -9.91
CA LYS A 6 -5.81 3.48 -8.51
C LYS A 6 -6.21 2.04 -8.19
N ILE A 7 -5.65 1.50 -7.11
CA ILE A 7 -6.03 0.21 -6.57
C ILE A 7 -6.59 0.45 -5.17
N GLU A 8 -7.84 0.08 -4.96
CA GLU A 8 -8.53 0.40 -3.72
C GLU A 8 -8.77 -0.82 -2.85
N ASN A 9 -8.73 -0.59 -1.55
CA ASN A 9 -9.20 -1.52 -0.53
C ASN A 9 -8.53 -2.89 -0.59
N ILE A 10 -7.19 -2.86 -0.68
CA ILE A 10 -6.40 -4.09 -0.49
C ILE A 10 -6.40 -4.39 1.00
N LYS A 11 -7.00 -5.50 1.39
CA LYS A 11 -7.05 -5.92 2.80
C LYS A 11 -5.79 -6.67 3.16
N LEU A 12 -5.10 -6.16 4.17
CA LEU A 12 -3.82 -6.71 4.63
C LEU A 12 -3.91 -7.02 6.12
N TRP A 13 -3.63 -8.26 6.48
CA TRP A 13 -3.53 -8.67 7.86
C TRP A 13 -2.07 -8.63 8.26
N ALA A 14 -1.72 -7.78 9.21
CA ALA A 14 -0.33 -7.51 9.57
C ALA A 14 -0.16 -7.32 11.08
N ARG A 15 0.99 -7.73 11.61
CA ARG A 15 1.35 -7.59 13.02
C ARG A 15 2.02 -6.25 13.24
N VAL A 16 1.20 -5.21 13.35
CA VAL A 16 1.66 -3.83 13.49
C VAL A 16 0.86 -3.14 14.58
N GLY A 17 1.55 -2.65 15.59
CA GLY A 17 0.93 -1.89 16.66
C GLY A 17 1.85 -1.72 17.86
N VAL A 18 1.59 -0.66 18.62
CA VAL A 18 2.35 -0.34 19.86
C VAL A 18 2.04 -1.36 20.95
N LEU A 19 0.79 -1.83 21.02
CA LEU A 19 0.38 -2.82 22.02
C LEU A 19 0.85 -4.21 21.61
N GLU A 20 1.30 -4.99 22.58
CA GLU A 20 1.77 -6.35 22.35
C GLU A 20 0.71 -7.23 21.68
N GLU A 21 -0.55 -7.09 22.09
CA GLU A 21 -1.67 -7.84 21.51
C GLU A 21 -1.80 -7.63 20.00
N GLU A 22 -1.51 -6.41 19.53
CA GLU A 22 -1.57 -6.08 18.09
C GLU A 22 -0.49 -6.80 17.30
N ARG A 23 0.60 -7.18 17.94
CA ARG A 23 1.72 -7.89 17.29
C ARG A 23 1.62 -9.40 17.46
N LYS A 24 0.86 -9.88 18.44
CA LYS A 24 0.60 -11.31 18.61
C LYS A 24 -0.41 -11.82 17.59
N LEU A 25 -1.44 -11.03 17.36
CA LEU A 25 -2.49 -11.33 16.38
C LEU A 25 -2.43 -10.28 15.29
N ALA A 26 -2.52 -10.72 14.04
CA ALA A 26 -2.53 -9.79 12.92
C ALA A 26 -3.74 -8.85 13.00
N GLN A 27 -3.51 -7.59 12.68
CA GLN A 27 -4.53 -6.55 12.62
C GLN A 27 -4.92 -6.27 11.19
N LEU A 28 -6.17 -5.88 10.97
CA LEU A 28 -6.66 -5.57 9.62
C LEU A 28 -6.27 -4.14 9.22
N PHE A 29 -5.61 -4.05 8.07
CA PHE A 29 -5.32 -2.81 7.39
C PHE A 29 -5.99 -2.81 6.02
N SER A 30 -6.37 -1.62 5.56
CA SER A 30 -6.83 -1.40 4.19
C SER A 30 -5.84 -0.48 3.49
N LEU A 31 -5.48 -0.80 2.27
CA LEU A 31 -4.51 -0.04 1.51
C LEU A 31 -5.11 0.43 0.19
N ASP A 32 -5.01 1.73 -0.05
CA ASP A 32 -5.29 2.33 -1.36
C ASP A 32 -3.97 2.79 -1.97
N ILE A 33 -3.77 2.51 -3.24
CA ILE A 33 -2.54 2.83 -3.97
C ILE A 33 -2.87 3.63 -5.20
N PHE A 34 -2.09 4.68 -5.45
CA PHE A 34 -2.18 5.50 -6.66
C PHE A 34 -0.82 5.47 -7.32
N LEU A 35 -0.79 5.09 -8.60
CA LEU A 35 0.46 4.87 -9.34
C LEU A 35 0.50 5.73 -10.59
N TRP A 36 1.58 6.49 -10.75
CA TRP A 36 1.85 7.29 -11.94
C TRP A 36 3.05 6.73 -12.68
N THR A 37 2.85 6.46 -13.95
CA THR A 37 3.90 6.08 -14.88
C THR A 37 3.47 6.53 -16.28
N ASP A 38 4.28 6.25 -17.28
CA ASP A 38 3.90 6.53 -18.65
C ASP A 38 2.98 5.42 -19.17
N PHE A 39 1.69 5.74 -19.30
CA PHE A 39 0.66 4.81 -19.79
C PHE A 39 0.39 4.94 -21.30
N GLU A 40 1.12 5.83 -22.01
CA GLU A 40 0.83 6.14 -23.42
C GLU A 40 0.89 4.91 -24.33
N LYS A 41 1.92 4.08 -24.19
CA LYS A 41 2.07 2.87 -25.00
C LYS A 41 0.96 1.86 -24.75
N CYS A 42 0.58 1.68 -23.51
CA CYS A 42 -0.53 0.81 -23.15
C CYS A 42 -1.85 1.36 -23.70
N THR A 43 -2.08 2.67 -23.58
CA THR A 43 -3.28 3.32 -24.05
C THR A 43 -3.41 3.23 -25.58
N SER A 44 -2.31 3.47 -26.29
CA SER A 44 -2.31 3.49 -27.76
C SER A 44 -2.32 2.09 -28.38
N ASN A 45 -1.55 1.16 -27.82
CA ASN A 45 -1.30 -0.15 -28.43
C ASN A 45 -1.96 -1.31 -27.72
N ASP A 46 -2.65 -1.04 -26.60
CA ASP A 46 -3.28 -2.08 -25.75
C ASP A 46 -2.27 -3.15 -25.33
N ASP A 47 -1.05 -2.73 -24.96
CA ASP A 47 0.05 -3.61 -24.64
C ASP A 47 0.17 -3.79 -23.12
N VAL A 48 -0.17 -4.98 -22.63
CA VAL A 48 -0.13 -5.31 -21.19
C VAL A 48 1.28 -5.23 -20.61
N LYS A 49 2.32 -5.34 -21.45
CA LYS A 49 3.71 -5.22 -21.01
C LYS A 49 4.12 -3.79 -20.70
N GLN A 50 3.33 -2.82 -21.15
CA GLN A 50 3.60 -1.39 -20.98
C GLN A 50 2.77 -0.77 -19.85
N THR A 51 2.23 -1.58 -18.97
CA THR A 51 1.49 -1.11 -17.79
C THR A 51 1.99 -1.79 -16.53
N VAL A 52 1.39 -1.46 -15.41
CA VAL A 52 1.70 -2.08 -14.12
C VAL A 52 0.91 -3.38 -13.98
N ASP A 53 1.60 -4.46 -13.66
CA ASP A 53 0.96 -5.72 -13.30
C ASP A 53 0.43 -5.63 -11.86
N TYR A 54 -0.80 -5.16 -11.71
CA TYR A 54 -1.42 -4.96 -10.40
C TYR A 54 -1.76 -6.29 -9.70
N SER A 55 -1.92 -7.38 -10.44
CA SER A 55 -2.10 -8.70 -9.84
C SER A 55 -0.85 -9.11 -9.06
N LYS A 56 0.32 -8.91 -9.67
CA LYS A 56 1.62 -9.15 -9.03
C LYS A 56 1.82 -8.23 -7.83
N LEU A 57 1.45 -6.96 -7.97
CA LEU A 57 1.57 -5.98 -6.89
C LEU A 57 0.75 -6.39 -5.67
N VAL A 58 -0.50 -6.78 -5.84
CA VAL A 58 -1.36 -7.23 -4.75
C VAL A 58 -0.77 -8.46 -4.07
N GLU A 59 -0.27 -9.42 -4.85
CA GLU A 59 0.36 -10.64 -4.33
C GLU A 59 1.59 -10.31 -3.47
N ILE A 60 2.47 -9.45 -3.95
CA ILE A 60 3.68 -9.02 -3.23
C ILE A 60 3.31 -8.38 -1.89
N LEU A 61 2.31 -7.51 -1.90
CA LEU A 61 1.88 -6.80 -0.69
C LEU A 61 1.22 -7.73 0.33
N LYS A 62 0.47 -8.71 -0.14
CA LYS A 62 -0.11 -9.73 0.74
C LYS A 62 0.96 -10.63 1.34
N ASP A 63 1.97 -11.00 0.58
CA ASP A 63 3.11 -11.78 1.09
C ASP A 63 3.90 -10.97 2.11
N GLN A 64 4.15 -9.69 1.84
CA GLN A 64 4.82 -8.81 2.79
C GLN A 64 4.04 -8.69 4.10
N SER A 65 2.73 -8.55 4.03
CA SER A 65 1.89 -8.37 5.22
C SER A 65 2.00 -9.54 6.20
N LYS A 66 2.20 -10.75 5.70
CA LYS A 66 2.36 -11.94 6.52
C LYS A 66 3.68 -11.96 7.30
N LYS A 67 4.67 -11.22 6.84
CA LYS A 67 6.02 -11.21 7.40
C LYS A 67 6.32 -9.97 8.23
N ILE A 68 5.55 -8.90 8.08
CA ILE A 68 5.80 -7.65 8.78
C ILE A 68 5.54 -7.78 10.29
N TYR A 69 6.42 -7.18 11.07
CA TYR A 69 6.31 -7.12 12.52
C TYR A 69 6.95 -5.82 12.97
N CYS A 70 6.14 -4.85 13.38
CA CYS A 70 6.66 -3.55 13.80
C CYS A 70 5.66 -2.82 14.71
N PHE A 71 6.10 -1.69 15.27
CA PHE A 71 5.31 -0.96 16.26
C PHE A 71 4.40 0.10 15.66
N THR A 72 4.78 0.67 14.51
CA THR A 72 4.10 1.87 14.01
C THR A 72 3.56 1.68 12.61
N ILE A 73 2.44 2.35 12.34
CA ILE A 73 1.87 2.43 10.98
C ILE A 73 2.81 3.18 10.03
N GLU A 74 3.61 4.12 10.55
CA GLU A 74 4.62 4.86 9.78
C GLU A 74 5.67 3.90 9.22
N LYS A 75 6.19 3.02 10.04
CA LYS A 75 7.18 2.02 9.61
C LYS A 75 6.59 1.07 8.57
N TYR A 76 5.38 0.59 8.79
CA TYR A 76 4.71 -0.29 7.84
C TYR A 76 4.49 0.41 6.50
N SER A 77 4.01 1.66 6.53
CA SER A 77 3.79 2.44 5.31
C SER A 77 5.08 2.63 4.51
N ASN A 78 6.19 2.87 5.20
CA ASN A 78 7.49 3.00 4.55
C ASN A 78 7.92 1.69 3.88
N SER A 79 7.71 0.56 4.54
CA SER A 79 8.02 -0.76 3.99
C SER A 79 7.19 -1.05 2.73
N ILE A 80 5.93 -0.62 2.71
CA ILE A 80 5.06 -0.75 1.53
C ILE A 80 5.61 0.09 0.38
N LEU A 81 5.93 1.37 0.63
CA LEU A 81 6.48 2.25 -0.41
C LEU A 81 7.77 1.71 -1.00
N GLU A 82 8.67 1.22 -0.15
CA GLU A 82 9.95 0.67 -0.60
C GLU A 82 9.75 -0.52 -1.54
N ILE A 83 8.86 -1.45 -1.20
CA ILE A 83 8.66 -2.63 -2.02
C ILE A 83 8.00 -2.29 -3.36
N ILE A 84 7.06 -1.35 -3.38
CA ILE A 84 6.45 -0.87 -4.62
C ILE A 84 7.49 -0.20 -5.52
N ASP A 85 8.29 0.69 -4.93
CA ASP A 85 9.31 1.44 -5.66
C ASP A 85 10.41 0.55 -6.23
N GLN A 86 10.75 -0.54 -5.54
CA GLN A 86 11.73 -1.52 -6.01
C GLN A 86 11.21 -2.39 -7.16
N GLU A 87 9.94 -2.75 -7.12
CA GLU A 87 9.35 -3.69 -8.07
C GLU A 87 8.90 -3.03 -9.38
N PHE A 88 8.57 -1.75 -9.35
CA PHE A 88 8.01 -1.05 -10.50
C PHE A 88 8.71 0.29 -10.73
N LYS A 89 8.89 0.65 -12.00
CA LYS A 89 9.42 1.98 -12.37
C LYS A 89 8.27 2.97 -12.44
N LEU A 90 8.13 3.76 -11.40
CA LEU A 90 7.03 4.70 -11.26
C LEU A 90 7.56 6.11 -11.03
N SER A 91 6.94 7.11 -11.65
CA SER A 91 7.32 8.50 -11.45
C SER A 91 6.80 9.05 -10.13
N LYS A 92 5.69 8.49 -9.66
CA LYS A 92 5.06 8.92 -8.41
C LYS A 92 4.21 7.79 -7.84
N ILE A 93 4.22 7.67 -6.53
CA ILE A 93 3.42 6.70 -5.78
C ILE A 93 2.74 7.44 -4.65
N LYS A 94 1.43 7.24 -4.49
CA LYS A 94 0.72 7.68 -3.31
C LYS A 94 0.05 6.47 -2.67
N ILE A 95 0.17 6.35 -1.37
CA ILE A 95 -0.53 5.31 -0.61
C ILE A 95 -1.34 5.93 0.52
N ILE A 96 -2.46 5.27 0.82
CA ILE A 96 -3.26 5.54 2.02
C ILE A 96 -3.37 4.21 2.74
N LEU A 97 -2.67 4.10 3.87
CA LEU A 97 -2.72 2.90 4.71
C LEU A 97 -3.59 3.19 5.92
N THR A 98 -4.64 2.42 6.07
CA THR A 98 -5.67 2.62 7.09
C THR A 98 -5.66 1.45 8.07
N LYS A 99 -5.56 1.77 9.35
CA LYS A 99 -5.77 0.83 10.44
C LYS A 99 -7.28 0.79 10.73
N CYS A 100 -7.90 -0.36 10.41
CA CYS A 100 -9.37 -0.45 10.38
C CYS A 100 -10.00 -0.47 11.77
N ASN A 101 -9.30 -1.03 12.76
CA ASN A 101 -9.82 -1.19 14.12
C ASN A 101 -8.77 -0.76 15.15
N PRO A 102 -8.44 0.55 15.23
CA PRO A 102 -7.48 1.01 16.21
C PRO A 102 -8.00 0.78 17.63
N PRO A 103 -7.17 0.23 18.54
CA PRO A 103 -7.62 -0.10 19.90
C PRO A 103 -7.65 1.14 20.81
N ILE A 104 -8.56 2.04 20.53
CA ILE A 104 -8.75 3.29 21.28
C ILE A 104 -10.13 3.26 21.92
N ILE A 105 -10.18 3.32 23.24
CA ILE A 105 -11.43 3.28 23.99
C ILE A 105 -12.28 4.49 23.64
N GLY A 106 -13.56 4.25 23.28
CA GLY A 106 -14.50 5.32 22.92
C GLY A 106 -14.33 5.87 21.51
N PHE A 107 -13.47 5.25 20.71
CA PHE A 107 -13.26 5.66 19.32
C PHE A 107 -13.56 4.49 18.39
N ASP A 108 -14.54 4.67 17.52
CA ASP A 108 -14.94 3.67 16.52
C ASP A 108 -14.58 4.08 15.08
N GLY A 109 -13.71 5.07 14.95
CA GLY A 109 -13.19 5.54 13.68
C GLY A 109 -11.98 4.74 13.19
N LYS A 110 -11.27 5.32 12.25
CA LYS A 110 -10.08 4.72 11.63
C LYS A 110 -8.91 5.69 11.69
N VAL A 111 -7.71 5.14 11.64
CA VAL A 111 -6.48 5.94 11.58
C VAL A 111 -5.78 5.60 10.27
N SER A 112 -5.42 6.62 9.50
CA SER A 112 -4.74 6.43 8.22
C SER A 112 -3.46 7.25 8.17
N ILE A 113 -2.48 6.73 7.44
CA ILE A 113 -1.31 7.49 7.05
C ILE A 113 -1.30 7.62 5.52
N VAL A 114 -1.05 8.82 5.04
CA VAL A 114 -0.96 9.12 3.61
C VAL A 114 0.49 9.46 3.30
N ARG A 115 1.07 8.78 2.32
CA ARG A 115 2.45 9.04 1.91
C ARG A 115 2.52 9.18 0.41
N ILE A 116 3.34 10.11 -0.04
CA ILE A 116 3.57 10.39 -1.45
C ILE A 116 5.07 10.36 -1.71
N LEU A 117 5.49 9.54 -2.66
CA LEU A 117 6.86 9.44 -3.12
C LEU A 117 6.92 9.91 -4.57
N GLU A 118 7.74 10.92 -4.84
CA GLU A 118 7.99 11.39 -6.20
C GLU A 118 9.42 11.02 -6.60
N ASN A 119 9.55 10.39 -7.76
CA ASN A 119 10.84 10.00 -8.33
C ASN A 119 11.20 10.93 -9.49
N ASN A 120 12.45 11.33 -9.52
CA ASN A 120 12.95 12.20 -10.57
C ASN A 120 13.37 11.41 -11.82
#